data_cb75bdf0c7095fbfa51b18d17ba6f660
#
_entry.id   cb75bdf0c7095fbfa51b18d17ba6f660
#
_cell.length_a   1.000
_cell.length_b   1.000
_cell.length_c   1.000
_cell.angle_alpha   90.00
_cell.angle_beta   90.00
_cell.angle_gamma   90.00
#
_symmetry.space_group_name_H-M   'P 1'
#
loop_
_entity.id
_entity.type
_entity.pdbx_description
1 polymer ?
#
loop_
_entity_poly.entity_id
_entity_poly.type
_entity_poly.pdbx_seq_one_letter_code
_entity_poly.pdbx_strand_id
1 'polypeptide(L)'
;MKTKNKFIKELPILIVVLLPILFIVFTGSQLSSKSEINFIQPKQISIWTMLSIFLGTNLLIYGLLLLVQRIDPKKKNYEAFISSFYKIRFVVSLFMTVITGLFIASNIGIVINETKIIRVTTFLLFAVIGNYLYSVKPNWFIGFRTPWTIDNETVWRKTHQFGAKVMVVSSIIGLIIS
;
A
#
# COMPACT_ATOMS: atom_id res chain seq x y z
N MET A 1 7.20 -5.10 -28.34
CA MET A 1 7.59 -5.97 -27.20
C MET A 1 7.64 -5.25 -25.84
N LYS A 2 8.12 -4.00 -25.71
CA LYS A 2 8.18 -3.26 -24.39
C LYS A 2 6.81 -3.04 -23.72
N THR A 3 5.74 -2.78 -24.49
CA THR A 3 4.39 -2.51 -23.94
C THR A 3 3.71 -3.74 -23.35
N LYS A 4 3.83 -4.91 -24.01
CA LYS A 4 3.24 -6.18 -23.55
C LYS A 4 3.85 -6.62 -22.20
N ASN A 5 5.15 -6.41 -22.03
CA ASN A 5 5.87 -6.74 -20.79
C ASN A 5 5.49 -5.80 -19.61
N LYS A 6 5.08 -4.56 -19.89
CA LYS A 6 4.62 -3.61 -18.89
C LYS A 6 3.22 -4.00 -18.39
N PHE A 7 2.31 -4.36 -19.27
CA PHE A 7 0.95 -4.78 -18.92
C PHE A 7 0.96 -6.04 -18.02
N ILE A 8 1.77 -7.04 -18.37
CA ILE A 8 1.90 -8.27 -17.55
C ILE A 8 2.35 -7.96 -16.13
N LYS A 9 3.23 -6.97 -15.92
CA LYS A 9 3.69 -6.56 -14.58
C LYS A 9 2.65 -5.76 -13.80
N GLU A 10 1.76 -5.03 -14.48
CA GLU A 10 0.68 -4.28 -13.84
C GLU A 10 -0.50 -5.17 -13.46
N LEU A 11 -0.71 -6.29 -14.15
CA LEU A 11 -1.86 -7.17 -13.96
C LEU A 11 -2.05 -7.65 -12.52
N PRO A 12 -1.02 -8.13 -11.79
CA PRO A 12 -1.17 -8.53 -10.39
C PRO A 12 -1.61 -7.39 -9.49
N ILE A 13 -1.12 -6.17 -9.73
CA ILE A 13 -1.47 -4.99 -8.94
C ILE A 13 -2.94 -4.62 -9.19
N LEU A 14 -3.37 -4.62 -10.44
CA LEU A 14 -4.76 -4.35 -10.82
C LEU A 14 -5.73 -5.37 -10.20
N ILE A 15 -5.38 -6.65 -10.23
CA ILE A 15 -6.20 -7.70 -9.61
C ILE A 15 -6.36 -7.40 -8.13
N VAL A 16 -5.27 -7.09 -7.41
CA VAL A 16 -5.31 -6.78 -5.98
C VAL A 16 -6.15 -5.54 -5.69
N VAL A 17 -6.00 -4.47 -6.47
CA VAL A 17 -6.76 -3.21 -6.30
C VAL A 17 -8.27 -3.42 -6.52
N LEU A 18 -8.64 -4.29 -7.45
CA LEU A 18 -10.04 -4.56 -7.80
C LEU A 18 -10.69 -5.65 -6.91
N LEU A 19 -9.90 -6.44 -6.20
CA LEU A 19 -10.39 -7.54 -5.37
C LEU A 19 -11.45 -7.12 -4.33
N PRO A 20 -11.35 -5.96 -3.64
CA PRO A 20 -12.40 -5.51 -2.72
C PRO A 20 -13.76 -5.29 -3.40
N ILE A 21 -13.78 -4.91 -4.68
CA ILE A 21 -15.03 -4.73 -5.44
C ILE A 21 -15.73 -6.07 -5.60
N LEU A 22 -14.99 -7.13 -5.95
CA LEU A 22 -15.54 -8.48 -6.03
C LEU A 22 -16.10 -8.91 -4.67
N PHE A 23 -15.37 -8.65 -3.58
CA PHE A 23 -15.81 -9.00 -2.26
C PHE A 23 -17.11 -8.29 -1.86
N ILE A 24 -17.27 -7.00 -2.22
CA ILE A 24 -18.51 -6.23 -2.02
C ILE A 24 -19.67 -6.81 -2.84
N VAL A 25 -19.42 -7.21 -4.09
CA VAL A 25 -20.47 -7.82 -4.93
C VAL A 25 -21.01 -9.10 -4.29
N PHE A 26 -20.14 -9.95 -3.74
CA PHE A 26 -20.55 -11.20 -3.08
C PHE A 26 -21.23 -10.99 -1.71
N THR A 27 -20.86 -9.93 -0.99
CA THR A 27 -21.36 -9.68 0.37
C THR A 27 -22.38 -8.54 0.46
N GLY A 28 -22.72 -7.92 -0.67
CA GLY A 28 -23.56 -6.72 -0.72
C GLY A 28 -24.93 -6.86 -0.09
N SER A 29 -25.57 -8.03 -0.20
CA SER A 29 -26.86 -8.31 0.45
C SER A 29 -26.75 -8.35 1.99
N GLN A 30 -25.64 -8.85 2.52
CA GLN A 30 -25.37 -8.88 3.97
C GLN A 30 -24.98 -7.49 4.49
N LEU A 31 -24.27 -6.71 3.68
CA LEU A 31 -23.91 -5.33 4.01
C LEU A 31 -25.11 -4.39 4.01
N SER A 32 -26.05 -4.56 3.08
CA SER A 32 -27.24 -3.70 2.96
C SER A 32 -28.20 -3.86 4.13
N SER A 33 -28.19 -4.99 4.84
CA SER A 33 -29.00 -5.20 6.04
C SER A 33 -28.51 -4.40 7.26
N LYS A 34 -27.27 -3.91 7.23
CA LYS A 34 -26.64 -3.10 8.28
C LYS A 34 -26.35 -1.69 7.73
N SER A 35 -27.37 -0.84 7.71
CA SER A 35 -27.29 0.47 7.08
C SER A 35 -26.39 1.49 7.79
N GLU A 36 -26.01 1.26 9.05
CA GLU A 36 -25.33 2.26 9.88
C GLU A 36 -24.17 1.66 10.69
N ILE A 37 -23.07 2.38 10.75
CA ILE A 37 -21.91 2.03 11.57
C ILE A 37 -21.74 3.08 12.66
N ASN A 38 -21.74 2.63 13.91
CA ASN A 38 -21.40 3.45 15.07
C ASN A 38 -19.88 3.52 15.25
N PHE A 39 -19.17 4.31 14.43
CA PHE A 39 -17.70 4.33 14.48
C PHE A 39 -17.14 5.38 15.45
N ILE A 40 -17.81 6.51 15.65
CA ILE A 40 -17.49 7.54 16.65
C ILE A 40 -18.74 8.41 16.79
N GLN A 41 -19.30 8.50 18.01
CA GLN A 41 -20.39 9.43 18.28
C GLN A 41 -20.03 10.89 17.90
N PRO A 42 -20.93 11.68 17.33
CA PRO A 42 -22.40 11.55 17.27
C PRO A 42 -22.99 11.42 15.84
N LYS A 43 -22.24 11.08 14.82
CA LYS A 43 -22.74 11.04 13.44
C LYS A 43 -22.67 9.63 12.88
N GLN A 44 -23.84 9.05 12.66
CA GLN A 44 -23.96 7.76 11.96
C GLN A 44 -23.45 7.91 10.52
N ILE A 45 -22.42 7.16 10.14
CA ILE A 45 -21.88 7.15 8.80
C ILE A 45 -22.35 5.87 8.11
N SER A 46 -22.94 6.01 6.92
CA SER A 46 -23.37 4.87 6.13
C SER A 46 -22.18 3.96 5.78
N ILE A 47 -22.39 2.65 5.83
CA ILE A 47 -21.42 1.64 5.41
C ILE A 47 -20.95 1.89 3.96
N TRP A 48 -21.86 2.31 3.10
CA TRP A 48 -21.55 2.64 1.70
C TRP A 48 -20.62 3.84 1.56
N THR A 49 -20.76 4.83 2.45
CA THR A 49 -19.84 5.98 2.50
C THR A 49 -18.43 5.53 2.89
N MET A 50 -18.31 4.68 3.91
CA MET A 50 -17.01 4.14 4.33
C MET A 50 -16.37 3.27 3.25
N LEU A 51 -17.14 2.39 2.61
CA LEU A 51 -16.65 1.58 1.49
C LEU A 51 -16.16 2.46 0.33
N SER A 52 -16.90 3.52 0.01
CA SER A 52 -16.51 4.48 -1.04
C SER A 52 -15.20 5.18 -0.70
N ILE A 53 -14.99 5.54 0.57
CA ILE A 53 -13.74 6.12 1.05
C ILE A 53 -12.58 5.13 0.92
N PHE A 54 -12.73 3.88 1.36
CA PHE A 54 -11.68 2.86 1.27
C PHE A 54 -11.32 2.52 -0.18
N LEU A 55 -12.32 2.30 -1.03
CA LEU A 55 -12.11 2.04 -2.46
C LEU A 55 -11.50 3.24 -3.17
N GLY A 56 -12.04 4.44 -2.91
CA GLY A 56 -11.53 5.69 -3.48
C GLY A 56 -10.08 5.94 -3.08
N THR A 57 -9.73 5.71 -1.82
CA THR A 57 -8.35 5.85 -1.33
C THR A 57 -7.41 4.84 -1.98
N ASN A 58 -7.84 3.57 -2.12
CA ASN A 58 -7.04 2.53 -2.78
C ASN A 58 -6.77 2.88 -4.26
N LEU A 59 -7.80 3.29 -5.00
CA LEU A 59 -7.68 3.72 -6.39
C LEU A 59 -6.83 4.99 -6.52
N LEU A 60 -6.98 5.95 -5.62
CA LEU A 60 -6.20 7.18 -5.60
C LEU A 60 -4.71 6.89 -5.37
N ILE A 61 -4.36 6.08 -4.37
CA ILE A 61 -2.97 5.69 -4.09
C ILE A 61 -2.39 4.95 -5.30
N TYR A 62 -3.13 3.99 -5.88
CA TYR A 62 -2.70 3.29 -7.08
C TYR A 62 -2.44 4.24 -8.24
N GLY A 63 -3.38 5.16 -8.51
CA GLY A 63 -3.26 6.18 -9.56
C GLY A 63 -2.08 7.13 -9.34
N LEU A 64 -1.89 7.62 -8.11
CA LEU A 64 -0.72 8.45 -7.76
C LEU A 64 0.59 7.71 -8.02
N LEU A 65 0.70 6.45 -7.59
CA LEU A 65 1.90 5.65 -7.80
C LEU A 65 2.15 5.33 -9.28
N LEU A 66 1.09 5.29 -10.14
CA LEU A 66 1.25 5.22 -11.58
C LEU A 66 1.80 6.52 -12.19
N LEU A 67 1.32 7.67 -11.69
CA LEU A 67 1.70 8.98 -12.21
C LEU A 67 3.12 9.37 -11.82
N VAL A 68 3.57 9.00 -10.61
CA VAL A 68 4.88 9.34 -10.05
C VAL A 68 6.03 9.12 -11.06
N GLN A 69 6.05 7.98 -11.75
CA GLN A 69 7.09 7.69 -12.73
C GLN A 69 7.11 8.67 -13.93
N ARG A 70 5.97 9.34 -14.20
CA ARG A 70 5.83 10.23 -15.36
C ARG A 70 6.16 11.67 -15.01
N ILE A 71 5.77 12.10 -13.80
CA ILE A 71 5.89 13.49 -13.34
C ILE A 71 7.21 13.79 -12.63
N ASP A 72 7.95 12.75 -12.19
CA ASP A 72 9.21 12.93 -11.48
C ASP A 72 10.27 13.60 -12.36
N PRO A 73 10.89 14.71 -11.92
CA PRO A 73 12.03 15.31 -12.62
C PRO A 73 13.18 14.32 -12.85
N LYS A 74 13.39 13.37 -11.92
CA LYS A 74 14.39 12.29 -12.00
C LYS A 74 13.83 10.98 -12.57
N LYS A 75 12.80 11.03 -13.43
CA LYS A 75 12.11 9.86 -14.01
C LYS A 75 13.02 8.82 -14.67
N LYS A 76 14.16 9.22 -15.23
CA LYS A 76 15.14 8.30 -15.81
C LYS A 76 15.70 7.31 -14.79
N ASN A 77 15.80 7.70 -13.52
CA ASN A 77 16.33 6.84 -12.47
C ASN A 77 15.41 5.64 -12.17
N TYR A 78 14.10 5.74 -12.47
CA TYR A 78 13.16 4.63 -12.24
C TYR A 78 13.50 3.38 -13.06
N GLU A 79 14.15 3.52 -14.20
CA GLU A 79 14.57 2.36 -15.01
C GLU A 79 15.51 1.44 -14.22
N ALA A 80 16.40 2.03 -13.39
CA ALA A 80 17.37 1.29 -12.60
C ALA A 80 16.77 0.49 -11.44
N PHE A 81 15.59 0.90 -10.91
CA PHE A 81 14.91 0.19 -9.81
C PHE A 81 13.46 -0.17 -10.12
N ILE A 82 13.10 -0.24 -11.38
CA ILE A 82 11.70 -0.46 -11.83
C ILE A 82 11.09 -1.73 -11.23
N SER A 83 11.87 -2.80 -11.07
CA SER A 83 11.39 -4.05 -10.46
C SER A 83 11.01 -3.84 -8.99
N SER A 84 11.86 -3.16 -8.21
CA SER A 84 11.59 -2.82 -6.81
C SER A 84 10.39 -1.89 -6.68
N PHE A 85 10.25 -0.94 -7.60
CA PHE A 85 9.10 -0.03 -7.64
C PHE A 85 7.76 -0.77 -7.87
N TYR A 86 7.70 -1.74 -8.80
CA TYR A 86 6.52 -2.58 -8.97
C TYR A 86 6.16 -3.36 -7.71
N LYS A 87 7.16 -3.89 -7.01
CA LYS A 87 6.95 -4.65 -5.78
C LYS A 87 6.50 -3.76 -4.61
N ILE A 88 7.04 -2.54 -4.50
CA ILE A 88 6.55 -1.54 -3.53
C ILE A 88 5.09 -1.20 -3.83
N ARG A 89 4.75 -0.92 -5.08
CA ARG A 89 3.37 -0.64 -5.49
C ARG A 89 2.43 -1.80 -5.17
N PHE A 90 2.86 -3.02 -5.49
CA PHE A 90 2.08 -4.23 -5.21
C PHE A 90 1.80 -4.38 -3.71
N VAL A 91 2.82 -4.26 -2.85
CA VAL A 91 2.63 -4.48 -1.40
C VAL A 91 1.81 -3.36 -0.75
N VAL A 92 1.93 -2.11 -1.23
CA VAL A 92 1.08 -1.00 -0.76
C VAL A 92 -0.37 -1.24 -1.15
N SER A 93 -0.65 -1.63 -2.40
CA SER A 93 -2.01 -1.96 -2.85
C SER A 93 -2.58 -3.17 -2.10
N LEU A 94 -1.76 -4.19 -1.85
CA LEU A 94 -2.17 -5.37 -1.07
C LEU A 94 -2.54 -4.98 0.36
N PHE A 95 -1.75 -4.15 1.01
CA PHE A 95 -2.04 -3.64 2.34
C PHE A 95 -3.38 -2.91 2.39
N MET A 96 -3.63 -2.00 1.45
CA MET A 96 -4.91 -1.27 1.37
C MET A 96 -6.09 -2.23 1.12
N THR A 97 -5.89 -3.25 0.30
CA THR A 97 -6.90 -4.30 0.04
C THR A 97 -7.21 -5.11 1.29
N VAL A 98 -6.18 -5.48 2.07
CA VAL A 98 -6.38 -6.19 3.35
C VAL A 98 -7.18 -5.32 4.33
N ILE A 99 -6.82 -4.04 4.49
CA ILE A 99 -7.56 -3.12 5.37
C ILE A 99 -9.03 -3.00 4.95
N THR A 100 -9.29 -2.86 3.65
CA THR A 100 -10.67 -2.82 3.13
C THR A 100 -11.40 -4.15 3.39
N GLY A 101 -10.74 -5.27 3.19
CA GLY A 101 -11.30 -6.60 3.45
C GLY A 101 -11.63 -6.84 4.92
N LEU A 102 -10.77 -6.39 5.84
CA LEU A 102 -11.03 -6.44 7.28
C LEU A 102 -12.28 -5.63 7.64
N PHE A 103 -12.39 -4.42 7.10
CA PHE A 103 -13.56 -3.58 7.32
C PHE A 103 -14.84 -4.26 6.84
N ILE A 104 -14.84 -4.88 5.66
CA ILE A 104 -16.00 -5.61 5.13
C ILE A 104 -16.32 -6.83 6.02
N ALA A 105 -15.31 -7.65 6.34
CA ALA A 105 -15.47 -8.86 7.14
C ALA A 105 -16.08 -8.58 8.51
N SER A 106 -15.60 -7.55 9.19
CA SER A 106 -16.13 -7.08 10.47
C SER A 106 -17.61 -6.68 10.37
N ASN A 107 -17.98 -5.99 9.29
CA ASN A 107 -19.37 -5.52 9.11
C ASN A 107 -20.36 -6.61 8.70
N ILE A 108 -19.91 -7.72 8.11
CA ILE A 108 -20.77 -8.89 7.86
C ILE A 108 -20.82 -9.85 9.05
N GLY A 109 -20.13 -9.54 10.15
CA GLY A 109 -20.20 -10.30 11.41
C GLY A 109 -19.16 -11.42 11.52
N ILE A 110 -18.12 -11.44 10.68
CA ILE A 110 -17.00 -12.37 10.85
C ILE A 110 -16.17 -11.93 12.06
N VAL A 111 -16.06 -12.80 13.05
CA VAL A 111 -15.27 -12.54 14.26
C VAL A 111 -13.79 -12.73 13.95
N ILE A 112 -13.06 -11.63 13.91
CA ILE A 112 -11.62 -11.59 13.62
C ILE A 112 -10.90 -10.69 14.62
N ASN A 113 -9.64 -11.01 14.90
CA ASN A 113 -8.80 -10.10 15.68
C ASN A 113 -8.17 -9.05 14.73
N GLU A 114 -8.96 -8.00 14.44
CA GLU A 114 -8.55 -6.91 13.53
C GLU A 114 -7.23 -6.27 13.95
N THR A 115 -7.09 -5.98 15.24
CA THR A 115 -5.87 -5.35 15.79
C THR A 115 -4.63 -6.18 15.51
N LYS A 116 -4.71 -7.50 15.65
CA LYS A 116 -3.60 -8.41 15.36
C LYS A 116 -3.29 -8.42 13.86
N ILE A 117 -4.31 -8.53 13.01
CA ILE A 117 -4.12 -8.58 11.55
C ILE A 117 -3.54 -7.25 11.04
N ILE A 118 -4.03 -6.10 11.53
CA ILE A 118 -3.50 -4.78 11.17
C ILE A 118 -2.03 -4.65 11.58
N ARG A 119 -1.67 -5.06 12.80
CA ARG A 119 -0.28 -5.02 13.26
C ARG A 119 0.63 -5.88 12.39
N VAL A 120 0.27 -7.14 12.18
CA VAL A 120 1.07 -8.08 11.38
C VAL A 120 1.23 -7.58 9.96
N THR A 121 0.14 -7.16 9.29
CA THR A 121 0.21 -6.63 7.92
C THR A 121 0.99 -5.34 7.82
N THR A 122 0.95 -4.47 8.84
CA THR A 122 1.76 -3.24 8.90
C THR A 122 3.25 -3.57 8.99
N PHE A 123 3.65 -4.50 9.86
CA PHE A 123 5.05 -4.91 9.95
C PHE A 123 5.52 -5.60 8.67
N LEU A 124 4.69 -6.44 8.04
CA LEU A 124 5.00 -7.04 6.74
C LEU A 124 5.17 -5.97 5.65
N LEU A 125 4.31 -4.96 5.62
CA LEU A 125 4.42 -3.82 4.70
C LEU A 125 5.78 -3.13 4.86
N PHE A 126 6.16 -2.78 6.09
CA PHE A 126 7.44 -2.09 6.36
C PHE A 126 8.65 -2.98 6.08
N ALA A 127 8.58 -4.28 6.38
CA ALA A 127 9.64 -5.22 6.04
C ALA A 127 9.88 -5.28 4.53
N VAL A 128 8.81 -5.38 3.73
CA VAL A 128 8.90 -5.44 2.27
C VAL A 128 9.35 -4.11 1.69
N ILE A 129 8.79 -2.98 2.15
CA ILE A 129 9.23 -1.65 1.70
C ILE A 129 10.70 -1.44 2.05
N GLY A 130 11.12 -1.74 3.28
CA GLY A 130 12.50 -1.63 3.72
C GLY A 130 13.45 -2.44 2.84
N ASN A 131 13.11 -3.69 2.54
CA ASN A 131 13.92 -4.55 1.68
C ASN A 131 14.12 -3.96 0.27
N TYR A 132 13.08 -3.37 -0.33
CA TYR A 132 13.21 -2.77 -1.66
C TYR A 132 13.74 -1.34 -1.64
N LEU A 133 13.62 -0.63 -0.53
CA LEU A 133 14.15 0.73 -0.35
C LEU A 133 15.67 0.80 -0.55
N TYR A 134 16.37 -0.27 -0.22
CA TYR A 134 17.82 -0.40 -0.43
C TYR A 134 18.25 -0.14 -1.88
N SER A 135 17.43 -0.51 -2.86
CA SER A 135 17.71 -0.40 -4.29
C SER A 135 17.18 0.88 -4.94
N VAL A 136 16.41 1.69 -4.21
CA VAL A 136 15.79 2.90 -4.76
C VAL A 136 16.84 3.96 -5.07
N LYS A 137 16.83 4.46 -6.32
CA LYS A 137 17.70 5.54 -6.79
C LYS A 137 17.12 6.92 -6.48
N PRO A 138 17.92 7.99 -6.47
CA PRO A 138 17.46 9.34 -6.20
C PRO A 138 16.24 9.72 -7.04
N ASN A 139 15.17 10.09 -6.37
CA ASN A 139 13.90 10.50 -6.97
C ASN A 139 13.14 11.45 -6.03
N TRP A 140 12.07 12.09 -6.53
CA TRP A 140 11.32 13.09 -5.77
C TRP A 140 10.14 12.53 -4.96
N PHE A 141 9.79 11.25 -5.08
CA PHE A 141 8.55 10.72 -4.50
C PHE A 141 8.74 9.58 -3.50
N ILE A 142 9.77 8.76 -3.64
CA ILE A 142 9.94 7.52 -2.87
C ILE A 142 11.25 7.53 -2.10
N GLY A 143 11.18 7.30 -0.79
CA GLY A 143 12.32 7.18 0.09
C GLY A 143 12.50 8.32 1.08
N PHE A 144 13.64 8.36 1.74
CA PHE A 144 14.02 9.41 2.68
C PHE A 144 14.51 10.65 1.94
N ARG A 145 13.62 11.64 1.80
CA ARG A 145 13.83 12.84 0.99
C ARG A 145 14.10 14.04 1.89
N THR A 146 15.34 14.43 1.93
CA THR A 146 15.80 15.69 2.51
C THR A 146 16.56 16.45 1.44
N PRO A 147 16.72 17.77 1.53
CA PRO A 147 17.50 18.53 0.53
C PRO A 147 18.86 17.88 0.23
N TRP A 148 19.61 17.52 1.26
CA TRP A 148 20.92 16.89 1.11
C TRP A 148 20.91 15.45 0.57
N THR A 149 19.82 14.69 0.73
CA THR A 149 19.72 13.36 0.13
C THR A 149 19.39 13.42 -1.35
N ILE A 150 18.55 14.37 -1.77
CA ILE A 150 18.16 14.54 -3.18
C ILE A 150 19.33 15.05 -4.03
N ASP A 151 20.15 15.94 -3.46
CA ASP A 151 21.25 16.60 -4.18
C ASP A 151 22.54 15.77 -4.21
N ASN A 152 22.69 14.79 -3.32
CA ASN A 152 23.90 13.98 -3.24
C ASN A 152 23.60 12.47 -3.29
N GLU A 153 24.03 11.81 -4.37
CA GLU A 153 23.77 10.37 -4.58
C GLU A 153 24.45 9.49 -3.52
N THR A 154 25.61 9.88 -3.01
CA THR A 154 26.31 9.13 -1.96
C THR A 154 25.55 9.21 -0.64
N VAL A 155 25.07 10.39 -0.29
CA VAL A 155 24.23 10.60 0.90
C VAL A 155 22.92 9.82 0.75
N TRP A 156 22.26 9.93 -0.42
CA TRP A 156 21.07 9.15 -0.74
C TRP A 156 21.28 7.66 -0.47
N ARG A 157 22.29 7.09 -1.10
CA ARG A 157 22.59 5.65 -0.98
C ARG A 157 22.83 5.23 0.46
N LYS A 158 23.67 5.94 1.21
CA LYS A 158 23.97 5.61 2.62
C LYS A 158 22.74 5.71 3.50
N THR A 159 21.93 6.77 3.36
CA THR A 159 20.69 6.96 4.11
C THR A 159 19.68 5.86 3.83
N HIS A 160 19.48 5.51 2.55
CA HIS A 160 18.53 4.46 2.18
C HIS A 160 19.00 3.08 2.59
N GLN A 161 20.30 2.78 2.51
CA GLN A 161 20.85 1.52 3.00
C GLN A 161 20.70 1.36 4.52
N PHE A 162 20.98 2.42 5.27
CA PHE A 162 20.78 2.43 6.72
C PHE A 162 19.30 2.32 7.09
N GLY A 163 18.45 3.19 6.54
CA GLY A 163 17.02 3.20 6.80
C GLY A 163 16.33 1.89 6.41
N ALA A 164 16.73 1.28 5.29
CA ALA A 164 16.25 -0.03 4.86
C ALA A 164 16.54 -1.12 5.90
N LYS A 165 17.75 -1.17 6.43
CA LYS A 165 18.12 -2.12 7.50
C LYS A 165 17.31 -1.90 8.77
N VAL A 166 17.19 -0.64 9.20
CA VAL A 166 16.40 -0.29 10.39
C VAL A 166 14.94 -0.70 10.20
N MET A 167 14.32 -0.39 9.05
CA MET A 167 12.93 -0.76 8.77
C MET A 167 12.73 -2.27 8.82
N VAL A 168 13.60 -3.05 8.17
CA VAL A 168 13.48 -4.52 8.15
C VAL A 168 13.66 -5.10 9.55
N VAL A 169 14.70 -4.70 10.28
CA VAL A 169 14.97 -5.21 11.63
C VAL A 169 13.83 -4.87 12.59
N SER A 170 13.39 -3.60 12.61
CA SER A 170 12.27 -3.17 13.46
C SER A 170 10.97 -3.91 13.12
N SER A 171 10.74 -4.18 11.83
CA SER A 171 9.56 -4.94 11.38
C SER A 171 9.62 -6.39 11.83
N ILE A 172 10.77 -7.05 11.77
CA ILE A 172 10.95 -8.42 12.25
C ILE A 172 10.72 -8.50 13.75
N ILE A 173 11.29 -7.55 14.52
CA ILE A 173 11.07 -7.47 15.97
C ILE A 173 9.57 -7.28 16.25
N GLY A 174 8.92 -6.35 15.53
CA GLY A 174 7.49 -6.10 15.69
C GLY A 174 6.62 -7.34 15.36
N LEU A 175 6.99 -8.13 14.34
CA LEU A 175 6.31 -9.39 14.00
C LEU A 175 6.45 -10.45 15.11
N ILE A 176 7.62 -10.53 15.76
CA ILE A 176 7.84 -11.49 16.86
C ILE A 176 7.00 -11.14 18.09
N ILE A 177 6.77 -9.85 18.32
CA ILE A 177 6.03 -9.35 19.50
C ILE A 177 4.51 -9.32 19.25
N SER A 178 4.07 -9.34 17.97
CA SER A 178 2.64 -9.27 17.55
C SER A 178 1.85 -10.51 17.87
#